data_48e6eb95206fcac8bcd32132c65ba05f
#
_entry.id   48e6eb95206fcac8bcd32132c65ba05f
#
_cell.length_a   1.000
_cell.length_b   1.000
_cell.length_c   1.000
_cell.angle_alpha   90.00
_cell.angle_beta   90.00
_cell.angle_gamma   90.00
#
_symmetry.space_group_name_H-M   'P 1'
#
loop_
_entity.id
_entity.type
_entity.pdbx_description
1 polymer ?
#
loop_
_entity_poly.entity_id
_entity_poly.type
_entity_poly.pdbx_seq_one_letter_code
_entity_poly.pdbx_strand_id
1 'polypeptide(L)'
;MSVNVFEAYLEKKGLKYTRERQCIYEQIAHLSSHFDSERLYEMLKKENQAIARGTVFRTIPLLLESGVIQISVGKGKGEFFERSGSKGHHDHILCVGCGKVIEYHCEEIEELQTAICKKYNVELLFHDHKLYVRCAKCRN
;
A
#
# COMPACT_ATOMS: atom_id res chain seq x y z
N MET A 1 -18.54 -14.30 -5.36
CA MET A 1 -18.45 -12.89 -4.93
C MET A 1 -17.10 -12.62 -4.29
N SER A 2 -16.42 -11.61 -4.76
CA SER A 2 -15.17 -11.21 -4.14
C SER A 2 -15.45 -10.62 -2.76
N VAL A 3 -14.72 -11.08 -1.75
CA VAL A 3 -14.81 -10.52 -0.40
C VAL A 3 -14.17 -9.13 -0.43
N ASN A 4 -14.89 -8.15 0.10
CA ASN A 4 -14.32 -6.81 0.27
C ASN A 4 -13.35 -6.85 1.45
N VAL A 5 -12.07 -6.93 1.15
CA VAL A 5 -11.01 -7.06 2.14
C VAL A 5 -11.01 -5.90 3.13
N PHE A 6 -11.26 -4.69 2.64
CA PHE A 6 -11.26 -3.51 3.50
C PHE A 6 -12.43 -3.52 4.47
N GLU A 7 -13.62 -3.85 3.99
CA GLU A 7 -14.82 -3.95 4.83
C GLU A 7 -14.63 -5.01 5.93
N ALA A 8 -14.10 -6.18 5.55
CA ALA A 8 -13.82 -7.27 6.50
C ALA A 8 -12.81 -6.83 7.57
N TYR A 9 -11.78 -6.11 7.16
CA TYR A 9 -10.78 -5.58 8.09
C TYR A 9 -11.41 -4.60 9.08
N LEU A 10 -12.21 -3.66 8.57
CA LEU A 10 -12.88 -2.67 9.42
C LEU A 10 -13.80 -3.34 10.44
N GLU A 11 -14.57 -4.33 10.01
CA GLU A 11 -15.45 -5.09 10.87
C GLU A 11 -14.69 -5.77 12.00
N LYS A 12 -13.58 -6.43 11.65
CA LYS A 12 -12.71 -7.09 12.62
C LYS A 12 -12.16 -6.11 13.67
N LYS A 13 -11.91 -4.87 13.27
CA LYS A 13 -11.39 -3.82 14.16
C LYS A 13 -12.50 -3.06 14.90
N GLY A 14 -13.76 -3.41 14.66
CA GLY A 14 -14.88 -2.71 15.27
C GLY A 14 -15.11 -1.32 14.68
N LEU A 15 -14.66 -1.08 13.47
CA LEU A 15 -14.79 0.20 12.79
C LEU A 15 -15.91 0.12 11.74
N LYS A 16 -16.59 1.24 11.53
CA LYS A 16 -17.66 1.31 10.54
C LYS A 16 -17.14 1.48 9.13
N TYR A 17 -17.79 0.81 8.18
CA TYR A 17 -17.55 1.01 6.77
C TYR A 17 -18.40 2.19 6.29
N THR A 18 -17.94 3.40 6.58
CA THR A 18 -18.68 4.62 6.27
C THR A 18 -18.74 4.85 4.76
N ARG A 19 -19.66 5.74 4.34
CA ARG A 19 -19.78 6.12 2.93
C ARG A 19 -18.45 6.69 2.41
N GLU A 20 -17.78 7.51 3.22
CA GLU A 20 -16.50 8.11 2.85
C GLU A 20 -15.43 7.05 2.64
N ARG A 21 -15.34 6.09 3.54
CA ARG A 21 -14.38 4.97 3.42
C ARG A 21 -14.68 4.11 2.21
N GLN A 22 -15.97 3.88 1.93
CA GLN A 22 -16.38 3.13 0.75
C GLN A 22 -15.97 3.86 -0.54
N CYS A 23 -16.22 5.17 -0.61
CA CYS A 23 -15.83 5.98 -1.77
C CYS A 23 -14.31 5.96 -2.00
N ILE A 24 -13.54 6.06 -0.93
CA ILE A 24 -12.07 6.02 -1.00
C ILE A 24 -11.61 4.66 -1.51
N TYR A 25 -12.15 3.58 -0.97
CA TYR A 25 -11.82 2.22 -1.39
C TYR A 25 -12.14 1.99 -2.87
N GLU A 26 -13.33 2.40 -3.30
CA GLU A 26 -13.77 2.24 -4.68
C GLU A 26 -12.89 3.05 -5.64
N GLN A 27 -12.48 4.25 -5.25
CA GLN A 27 -11.58 5.06 -6.07
C GLN A 27 -10.23 4.36 -6.26
N ILE A 28 -9.70 3.77 -5.21
CA ILE A 28 -8.44 3.04 -5.27
C ILE A 28 -8.54 1.83 -6.19
N ALA A 29 -9.69 1.17 -6.22
CA ALA A 29 -9.92 0.01 -7.09
C ALA A 29 -9.75 0.33 -8.57
N HIS A 30 -9.90 1.60 -8.95
CA HIS A 30 -9.75 2.05 -10.34
C HIS A 30 -8.37 2.62 -10.64
N LEU A 31 -7.48 2.68 -9.65
CA LEU A 31 -6.13 3.20 -9.86
C LEU A 31 -5.21 2.12 -10.42
N SER A 32 -4.45 2.48 -11.43
CA SER A 32 -3.48 1.60 -12.07
C SER A 32 -2.04 2.07 -11.86
N SER A 33 -1.86 3.21 -11.21
CA SER A 33 -0.55 3.81 -11.00
C SER A 33 -0.34 4.16 -9.53
N HIS A 34 0.87 4.60 -9.21
CA HIS A 34 1.21 5.09 -7.88
C HIS A 34 0.44 6.37 -7.57
N PHE A 35 0.13 6.58 -6.29
CA PHE A 35 -0.55 7.79 -5.86
C PHE A 35 -0.06 8.17 -4.46
N ASP A 36 -0.22 9.45 -4.13
CA ASP A 36 -0.06 9.93 -2.76
C ASP A 36 -1.42 10.39 -2.23
N SER A 37 -1.46 10.80 -0.98
CA SER A 37 -2.71 11.19 -0.33
C SER A 37 -3.36 12.39 -1.03
N GLU A 38 -2.55 13.36 -1.48
CA GLU A 38 -3.05 14.55 -2.17
C GLU A 38 -3.69 14.19 -3.50
N ARG A 39 -3.04 13.32 -4.28
CA ARG A 39 -3.60 12.89 -5.56
C ARG A 39 -4.91 12.15 -5.37
N LEU A 40 -4.97 11.30 -4.37
CA LEU A 40 -6.22 10.57 -4.05
C LEU A 40 -7.33 11.56 -3.71
N TYR A 41 -7.03 12.56 -2.87
CA TYR A 41 -7.98 13.59 -2.52
C TYR A 41 -8.47 14.36 -3.75
N GLU A 42 -7.55 14.78 -4.64
CA GLU A 42 -7.89 15.50 -5.86
C GLU A 42 -8.77 14.67 -6.80
N MET A 43 -8.51 13.38 -6.91
CA MET A 43 -9.31 12.49 -7.74
C MET A 43 -10.73 12.34 -7.20
N LEU A 44 -10.88 12.21 -5.89
CA LEU A 44 -12.19 12.14 -5.25
C LEU A 44 -12.97 13.44 -5.45
N LYS A 45 -12.28 14.58 -5.36
CA LYS A 45 -12.87 15.89 -5.58
C LYS A 45 -13.39 16.03 -7.01
N LYS A 46 -12.63 15.54 -7.99
CA LYS A 46 -13.03 15.54 -9.41
C LYS A 46 -14.29 14.73 -9.65
N GLU A 47 -14.46 13.63 -8.93
CA GLU A 47 -15.63 12.76 -9.04
C GLU A 47 -16.80 13.27 -8.19
N ASN A 48 -16.74 14.53 -7.74
CA ASN A 48 -17.78 15.17 -6.92
C ASN A 48 -18.08 14.45 -5.61
N GLN A 49 -17.06 13.77 -5.05
CA GLN A 49 -17.19 13.13 -3.76
C GLN A 49 -16.84 14.15 -2.68
N ALA A 50 -17.83 14.49 -1.85
CA ALA A 50 -17.65 15.47 -0.79
C ALA A 50 -16.98 14.83 0.43
N ILE A 51 -15.68 14.58 0.29
CA ILE A 51 -14.88 13.96 1.35
C ILE A 51 -13.80 14.94 1.80
N ALA A 52 -13.73 15.18 3.10
CA ALA A 52 -12.72 16.07 3.67
C ALA A 52 -11.31 15.50 3.48
N ARG A 53 -10.34 16.39 3.26
CA ARG A 53 -8.94 16.02 3.11
C ARG A 53 -8.47 15.17 4.30
N GLY A 54 -8.79 15.58 5.53
CA GLY A 54 -8.40 14.85 6.74
C GLY A 54 -8.93 13.42 6.77
N THR A 55 -10.15 13.21 6.25
CA THR A 55 -10.75 11.87 6.18
C THR A 55 -9.94 10.99 5.24
N VAL A 56 -9.52 11.51 4.09
CA VAL A 56 -8.67 10.79 3.15
C VAL A 56 -7.36 10.39 3.83
N PHE A 57 -6.70 11.36 4.46
CA PHE A 57 -5.41 11.14 5.13
C PHE A 57 -5.51 10.12 6.28
N ARG A 58 -6.59 10.17 7.06
CA ARG A 58 -6.79 9.23 8.17
C ARG A 58 -7.17 7.81 7.69
N THR A 59 -7.67 7.68 6.48
CA THR A 59 -8.05 6.39 5.92
C THR A 59 -6.85 5.63 5.36
N ILE A 60 -5.80 6.33 4.94
CA ILE A 60 -4.60 5.69 4.39
C ILE A 60 -3.99 4.64 5.33
N PRO A 61 -3.75 4.92 6.64
CA PRO A 61 -3.22 3.90 7.54
C PRO A 61 -4.10 2.65 7.62
N LEU A 62 -5.42 2.81 7.58
CA LEU A 62 -6.35 1.68 7.60
C LEU A 62 -6.22 0.83 6.33
N LEU A 63 -6.07 1.49 5.19
CA LEU A 63 -5.88 0.80 3.91
C LEU A 63 -4.56 0.04 3.87
N LEU A 64 -3.50 0.60 4.45
CA LEU A 64 -2.20 -0.07 4.56
C LEU A 64 -2.29 -1.30 5.47
N GLU A 65 -2.89 -1.15 6.64
CA GLU A 65 -3.05 -2.27 7.57
C GLU A 65 -3.90 -3.39 7.01
N SER A 66 -4.93 -3.04 6.24
CA SER A 66 -5.81 -4.05 5.62
C SER A 66 -5.15 -4.80 4.46
N GLY A 67 -4.04 -4.27 3.94
CA GLY A 67 -3.36 -4.87 2.80
C GLY A 67 -3.93 -4.47 1.45
N VAL A 68 -4.90 -3.55 1.42
CA VAL A 68 -5.49 -3.07 0.15
C VAL A 68 -4.48 -2.28 -0.66
N ILE A 69 -3.67 -1.49 0.02
CA ILE A 69 -2.59 -0.75 -0.61
C ILE A 69 -1.26 -1.07 0.08
N GLN A 70 -0.18 -0.78 -0.59
CA GLN A 70 1.17 -0.93 -0.03
C GLN A 70 1.98 0.31 -0.36
N ILE A 71 3.04 0.54 0.41
CA ILE A 71 3.93 1.66 0.15
C ILE A 71 4.74 1.35 -1.10
N SER A 72 4.75 2.29 -2.03
CA SER A 72 5.50 2.18 -3.27
C SER A 72 6.81 2.95 -3.16
N VAL A 73 7.82 2.47 -3.87
CA VAL A 73 9.09 3.19 -4.01
C VAL A 73 8.97 4.06 -5.25
N GLY A 74 8.75 5.35 -5.04
CA GLY A 74 8.64 6.29 -6.14
C GLY A 74 9.91 7.09 -6.33
N LYS A 75 9.97 7.81 -7.45
CA LYS A 75 10.97 8.84 -7.68
C LYS A 75 10.47 10.12 -7.02
N GLY A 76 11.30 10.75 -6.22
CA GLY A 76 10.98 12.04 -5.63
C GLY A 76 10.78 12.00 -4.14
N LYS A 77 10.31 13.12 -3.62
CA LYS A 77 10.09 13.31 -2.19
C LYS A 77 8.68 12.90 -1.83
N GLY A 78 8.52 12.23 -0.71
CA GLY A 78 7.24 11.87 -0.18
C GLY A 78 6.94 10.39 -0.27
N GLU A 79 5.85 10.02 0.33
CA GLU A 79 5.41 8.66 0.43
C GLU A 79 4.34 8.38 -0.62
N PHE A 80 4.60 7.40 -1.48
CA PHE A 80 3.66 6.98 -2.51
C PHE A 80 3.11 5.61 -2.18
N PHE A 81 1.90 5.37 -2.62
CA PHE A 81 1.19 4.13 -2.41
C PHE A 81 0.80 3.51 -3.74
N GLU A 82 0.59 2.21 -3.73
CA GLU A 82 0.08 1.50 -4.88
C GLU A 82 -0.91 0.43 -4.41
N ARG A 83 -1.82 0.06 -5.28
CA ARG A 83 -2.79 -0.98 -4.98
C ARG A 83 -2.10 -2.32 -4.89
N SER A 84 -2.33 -3.04 -3.78
CA SER A 84 -1.82 -4.39 -3.60
C SER A 84 -2.62 -5.35 -4.49
N GLY A 85 -1.95 -6.36 -5.01
CA GLY A 85 -2.62 -7.44 -5.71
C GLY A 85 -2.95 -7.21 -7.18
N SER A 86 -2.76 -6.01 -7.71
CA SER A 86 -2.92 -5.81 -9.15
C SER A 86 -1.85 -6.51 -9.96
N LYS A 87 -0.68 -6.73 -9.34
CA LYS A 87 0.45 -7.47 -9.90
C LYS A 87 0.92 -8.55 -8.91
N GLY A 88 0.07 -8.91 -7.94
CA GLY A 88 0.49 -9.72 -6.81
C GLY A 88 1.31 -8.93 -5.81
N HIS A 89 1.66 -9.55 -4.71
CA HIS A 89 2.51 -8.92 -3.70
C HIS A 89 3.96 -8.89 -4.19
N HIS A 90 4.60 -7.73 -4.10
CA HIS A 90 6.00 -7.58 -4.48
C HIS A 90 6.70 -6.56 -3.58
N ASP A 91 8.01 -6.73 -3.45
CA ASP A 91 8.87 -5.83 -2.72
C ASP A 91 9.75 -5.06 -3.71
N HIS A 92 10.56 -4.14 -3.21
CA HIS A 92 11.29 -3.22 -4.07
C HIS A 92 12.78 -3.16 -3.76
N ILE A 93 13.57 -3.01 -4.82
CA ILE A 93 15.00 -2.69 -4.75
C ILE A 93 15.16 -1.30 -5.37
N LEU A 94 15.75 -0.38 -4.63
CA LEU A 94 15.95 0.99 -5.09
C LEU A 94 17.46 1.31 -5.18
N CYS A 95 17.91 1.69 -6.37
CA CYS A 95 19.29 2.17 -6.53
C CYS A 95 19.37 3.62 -6.08
N VAL A 96 20.19 3.89 -5.07
CA VAL A 96 20.35 5.26 -4.54
C VAL A 96 21.15 6.15 -5.48
N GLY A 97 21.89 5.56 -6.45
CA GLY A 97 22.68 6.33 -7.40
C GLY A 97 21.86 6.85 -8.57
N CYS A 98 21.10 5.99 -9.23
CA CYS A 98 20.35 6.36 -10.44
C CYS A 98 18.83 6.34 -10.30
N GLY A 99 18.31 5.91 -9.15
CA GLY A 99 16.87 5.87 -8.91
C GLY A 99 16.15 4.69 -9.55
N LYS A 100 16.89 3.74 -10.16
CA LYS A 100 16.27 2.56 -10.75
C LYS A 100 15.52 1.77 -9.69
N VAL A 101 14.30 1.34 -10.01
CA VAL A 101 13.46 0.52 -9.13
C VAL A 101 13.27 -0.85 -9.76
N ILE A 102 13.52 -1.90 -8.97
CA ILE A 102 13.28 -3.28 -9.40
C ILE A 102 12.25 -3.87 -8.44
N GLU A 103 11.19 -4.44 -8.99
CA GLU A 103 10.19 -5.16 -8.20
C GLU A 103 10.65 -6.61 -8.09
N TYR A 104 10.45 -7.20 -6.92
CA TYR A 104 10.77 -8.62 -6.74
C TYR A 104 9.81 -9.29 -5.77
N HIS A 105 9.73 -10.59 -5.87
CA HIS A 105 8.96 -11.42 -4.94
C HIS A 105 9.88 -12.56 -4.51
N CYS A 106 9.96 -12.80 -3.21
CA CYS A 106 10.78 -13.87 -2.66
C CYS A 106 9.97 -14.69 -1.67
N GLU A 107 9.63 -15.90 -2.06
CA GLU A 107 8.81 -16.79 -1.26
C GLU A 107 9.47 -17.13 0.08
N GLU A 108 10.79 -17.29 0.08
CA GLU A 108 11.56 -17.57 1.28
C GLU A 108 11.46 -16.46 2.33
N ILE A 109 11.44 -15.22 1.88
CA ILE A 109 11.26 -14.06 2.78
C ILE A 109 9.86 -14.09 3.38
N GLU A 110 8.85 -14.39 2.57
CA GLU A 110 7.46 -14.48 3.03
C GLU A 110 7.31 -15.57 4.09
N GLU A 111 7.91 -16.73 3.86
CA GLU A 111 7.88 -17.84 4.81
C GLU A 111 8.56 -17.49 6.13
N LEU A 112 9.70 -16.80 6.06
CA LEU A 112 10.42 -16.36 7.26
C LEU A 112 9.62 -15.37 8.07
N GLN A 113 8.94 -14.45 7.44
CA GLN A 113 8.06 -13.50 8.11
C GLN A 113 6.94 -14.21 8.86
N THR A 114 6.31 -15.17 8.20
CA THR A 114 5.24 -15.96 8.80
C THR A 114 5.74 -16.71 10.03
N ALA A 115 6.92 -17.32 9.93
CA ALA A 115 7.53 -18.06 11.03
C ALA A 115 7.85 -17.12 12.21
N ILE A 116 8.36 -15.94 11.95
CA ILE A 116 8.69 -14.96 12.98
C ILE A 116 7.41 -14.50 13.70
N CYS A 117 6.36 -14.19 12.96
CA CYS A 117 5.10 -13.76 13.55
C CYS A 117 4.47 -14.86 14.41
N LYS A 118 4.57 -16.09 13.97
CA LYS A 118 4.09 -17.25 14.74
C LYS A 118 4.90 -17.42 16.03
N LYS A 119 6.21 -17.29 15.95
CA LYS A 119 7.11 -17.40 17.10
C LYS A 119 6.74 -16.38 18.20
N TYR A 120 6.42 -15.17 17.80
CA TYR A 120 6.08 -14.10 18.73
C TYR A 120 4.58 -13.98 19.01
N ASN A 121 3.79 -14.87 18.46
CA ASN A 121 2.33 -14.91 18.62
C ASN A 121 1.67 -13.56 18.25
N VAL A 122 2.02 -13.05 17.08
CA VAL A 122 1.48 -11.79 16.55
C VAL A 122 0.82 -12.04 15.20
N GLU A 123 -0.12 -11.16 14.84
CA GLU A 123 -0.80 -11.20 13.57
C GLU A 123 -0.09 -10.27 12.58
N LEU A 124 0.32 -10.81 11.44
CA LEU A 124 0.94 -9.99 10.39
C LEU A 124 -0.16 -9.26 9.62
N LEU A 125 -0.12 -7.93 9.64
CA LEU A 125 -1.09 -7.11 8.89
C LEU A 125 -0.54 -6.75 7.51
N PHE A 126 0.67 -6.22 7.46
CA PHE A 126 1.36 -5.92 6.21
C PHE A 126 2.85 -5.78 6.51
N HIS A 127 3.65 -5.78 5.45
CA HIS A 127 5.08 -5.48 5.60
C HIS A 127 5.54 -4.55 4.47
N ASP A 128 6.67 -3.93 4.70
CA ASP A 128 7.31 -3.04 3.74
C ASP A 128 8.79 -3.40 3.71
N HIS A 129 9.20 -4.11 2.65
CA HIS A 129 10.58 -4.57 2.51
C HIS A 129 11.23 -3.88 1.31
N LYS A 130 12.21 -3.05 1.59
CA LYS A 130 12.95 -2.30 0.57
C LYS A 130 14.43 -2.53 0.73
N LEU A 131 15.11 -2.74 -0.39
CA LEU A 131 16.57 -2.82 -0.41
C LEU A 131 17.11 -1.57 -1.09
N TYR A 132 17.95 -0.84 -0.39
CA TYR A 132 18.60 0.36 -0.93
C TYR A 132 19.99 -0.05 -1.39
N VAL A 133 20.23 0.03 -2.69
CA VAL A 133 21.44 -0.56 -3.30
C VAL A 133 22.14 0.44 -4.21
N ARG A 134 23.33 0.07 -4.66
CA ARG A 134 23.99 0.66 -5.82
C ARG A 134 23.98 -0.39 -6.90
N CYS A 135 23.33 -0.10 -8.03
CA CYS A 135 23.23 -1.07 -9.11
C CYS A 135 24.59 -1.31 -9.77
N ALA A 136 24.67 -2.29 -10.66
CA ALA A 136 25.93 -2.65 -11.33
C ALA A 136 26.60 -1.47 -12.01
N LYS A 137 25.82 -0.52 -12.55
CA LYS A 137 26.37 0.68 -13.18
C LYS A 137 26.85 1.71 -12.16
N CYS A 138 26.23 1.78 -11.00
CA CYS A 138 26.51 2.81 -9.99
C CYS A 138 27.58 2.43 -8.97
N ARG A 139 27.90 1.17 -8.83
CA ARG A 139 28.90 0.72 -7.85
C ARG A 139 30.35 0.80 -8.34
N ASN A 140 30.53 1.16 -9.59
CA ASN A 140 31.89 1.34 -10.17
C ASN A 140 32.31 2.80 -10.07
#